data_bc7e7670288422a9be98aa3d0a637e7c
#
_entry.id   bc7e7670288422a9be98aa3d0a637e7c
#
_cell.length_a   1.000
_cell.length_b   1.000
_cell.length_c   1.000
_cell.angle_alpha   90.00
_cell.angle_beta   90.00
_cell.angle_gamma   90.00
#
_symmetry.space_group_name_H-M   'P 1'
#
loop_
_entity.id
_entity.type
_entity.pdbx_description
1 polymer ?
#
loop_
_entity_poly.entity_id
_entity_poly.type
_entity_poly.pdbx_seq_one_letter_code
_entity_poly.pdbx_strand_id
1 'polypeptide(L)'
;FKIPGRAAVDCFTSWIGDGTLGVMLTCNQYEGGYYSAREASVIATTFSAVSITFSIVVLQQVDLMEYFGLYYLIICLIGIVCAIICPRIPPLSMKKDDYLVEGKAMPESIPPQYHSSVEYGKALALERVSKNQGIGQFLQNGLKNAVGMWFGVLPSVMAIGTIALLLANYT
;
A
#
# COMPACT_ATOMS: atom_id res chain seq x y z
N PHE A 1 -1.90 -15.12 -5.59
CA PHE A 1 -1.09 -14.03 -5.00
C PHE A 1 -0.75 -14.27 -3.51
N LYS A 2 -1.48 -15.11 -2.79
CA LYS A 2 -1.36 -15.31 -1.33
C LYS A 2 -1.53 -14.01 -0.52
N ILE A 3 -2.41 -13.15 -0.97
CA ILE A 3 -2.84 -11.92 -0.31
C ILE A 3 -4.37 -11.88 -0.24
N PRO A 4 -4.96 -11.27 0.78
CA PRO A 4 -6.41 -11.19 0.93
C PRO A 4 -7.04 -10.29 -0.15
N GLY A 5 -8.29 -10.54 -0.52
CA GLY A 5 -9.00 -9.75 -1.54
C GLY A 5 -9.13 -8.26 -1.18
N ARG A 6 -9.19 -7.93 0.12
CA ARG A 6 -9.18 -6.55 0.64
C ARG A 6 -7.92 -5.76 0.29
N ALA A 7 -6.80 -6.44 0.02
CA ALA A 7 -5.55 -5.80 -0.41
C ALA A 7 -5.67 -5.09 -1.77
N ALA A 8 -6.72 -5.37 -2.54
CA ALA A 8 -6.95 -4.69 -3.81
C ALA A 8 -7.06 -3.16 -3.63
N VAL A 9 -7.63 -2.68 -2.53
CA VAL A 9 -7.75 -1.24 -2.23
C VAL A 9 -6.36 -0.62 -2.06
N ASP A 10 -5.48 -1.27 -1.30
CA ASP A 10 -4.11 -0.80 -1.05
C ASP A 10 -3.30 -0.79 -2.35
N CYS A 11 -3.44 -1.85 -3.18
CA CYS A 11 -2.80 -1.93 -4.48
C CYS A 11 -3.25 -0.81 -5.41
N PHE A 12 -4.56 -0.57 -5.53
CA PHE A 12 -5.10 0.51 -6.35
C PHE A 12 -4.65 1.88 -5.85
N THR A 13 -4.63 2.11 -4.54
CA THR A 13 -4.16 3.36 -3.94
C THR A 13 -2.70 3.63 -4.30
N SER A 14 -1.85 2.60 -4.29
CA SER A 14 -0.45 2.71 -4.70
C SER A 14 -0.30 2.97 -6.20
N TRP A 15 -1.03 2.26 -7.04
CA TRP A 15 -0.88 2.32 -8.49
C TRP A 15 -1.38 3.63 -9.08
N ILE A 16 -2.56 4.09 -8.69
CA ILE A 16 -3.19 5.32 -9.20
C ILE A 16 -2.65 6.55 -8.47
N GLY A 17 -2.34 6.41 -7.19
CA GLY A 17 -1.85 7.48 -6.34
C GLY A 17 -0.33 7.44 -6.17
N ASP A 18 0.09 7.31 -4.92
CA ASP A 18 1.48 7.30 -4.50
C ASP A 18 1.82 6.03 -3.73
N GLY A 19 2.99 5.44 -4.00
CA GLY A 19 3.44 4.23 -3.34
C GLY A 19 3.61 4.39 -1.82
N THR A 20 4.00 5.57 -1.35
CA THR A 20 4.11 5.87 0.09
C THR A 20 2.76 5.82 0.78
N LEU A 21 1.70 6.33 0.15
CA LEU A 21 0.33 6.23 0.67
C LEU A 21 -0.13 4.78 0.76
N GLY A 22 0.18 3.97 -0.25
CA GLY A 22 -0.14 2.54 -0.24
C GLY A 22 0.57 1.79 0.89
N VAL A 23 1.86 2.05 1.11
CA VAL A 23 2.62 1.47 2.23
C VAL A 23 2.02 1.89 3.58
N MET A 24 1.68 3.17 3.75
CA MET A 24 1.05 3.67 4.98
C MET A 24 -0.29 2.99 5.24
N LEU A 25 -1.13 2.85 4.20
CA LEU A 25 -2.42 2.18 4.34
C LEU A 25 -2.21 0.72 4.76
N THR A 26 -1.26 0.04 4.14
CA THR A 26 -0.89 -1.34 4.49
C THR A 26 -0.38 -1.45 5.93
N CYS A 27 0.46 -0.50 6.39
CA CYS A 27 0.92 -0.46 7.79
C CYS A 27 -0.24 -0.27 8.76
N ASN A 28 -1.15 0.68 8.50
CA ASN A 28 -2.33 0.91 9.32
C ASN A 28 -3.24 -0.34 9.38
N GLN A 29 -3.37 -1.07 8.27
CA GLN A 29 -4.15 -2.32 8.22
C GLN A 29 -3.45 -3.43 9.01
N TYR A 30 -2.13 -3.51 8.97
CA TYR A 30 -1.36 -4.46 9.77
C TYR A 30 -1.46 -4.15 11.26
N GLU A 31 -1.27 -2.87 11.67
CA GLU A 31 -1.43 -2.43 13.05
C GLU A 31 -2.86 -2.63 13.56
N GLY A 32 -3.85 -2.46 12.69
CA GLY A 32 -5.25 -2.76 12.98
C GLY A 32 -5.57 -4.25 13.11
N GLY A 33 -4.61 -5.15 12.81
CA GLY A 33 -4.79 -6.61 12.85
C GLY A 33 -5.58 -7.18 11.68
N TYR A 34 -5.70 -6.42 10.57
CA TYR A 34 -6.40 -6.87 9.36
C TYR A 34 -5.49 -7.65 8.40
N TYR A 35 -4.18 -7.42 8.45
CA TYR A 35 -3.19 -8.16 7.68
C TYR A 35 -2.24 -8.92 8.60
N SER A 36 -1.76 -10.07 8.14
CA SER A 36 -0.62 -10.72 8.76
C SER A 36 0.69 -10.01 8.37
N ALA A 37 1.75 -10.25 9.13
CA ALA A 37 3.09 -9.71 8.85
C ALA A 37 3.57 -10.09 7.44
N ARG A 38 3.23 -11.28 6.99
CA ARG A 38 3.55 -11.75 5.64
C ARG A 38 2.76 -11.02 4.57
N GLU A 39 1.42 -10.93 4.72
CA GLU A 39 0.53 -10.24 3.79
C GLU A 39 0.95 -8.77 3.63
N ALA A 40 1.11 -8.05 4.73
CA ALA A 40 1.55 -6.66 4.74
C ALA A 40 2.90 -6.49 4.04
N SER A 41 3.87 -7.38 4.30
CA SER A 41 5.18 -7.32 3.66
C SER A 41 5.10 -7.53 2.15
N VAL A 42 4.27 -8.46 1.68
CA VAL A 42 4.06 -8.71 0.24
C VAL A 42 3.41 -7.50 -0.43
N ILE A 43 2.35 -6.95 0.16
CA ILE A 43 1.63 -5.80 -0.41
C ILE A 43 2.58 -4.59 -0.50
N ALA A 44 3.27 -4.27 0.59
CA ALA A 44 4.15 -3.11 0.66
C ALA A 44 5.34 -3.19 -0.31
N THR A 45 5.87 -4.39 -0.58
CA THR A 45 7.08 -4.54 -1.40
C THR A 45 6.80 -4.77 -2.87
N THR A 46 5.68 -5.42 -3.23
CA THR A 46 5.41 -5.80 -4.63
C THR A 46 4.44 -4.87 -5.33
N PHE A 47 3.42 -4.39 -4.63
CA PHE A 47 2.39 -3.54 -5.25
C PHE A 47 2.63 -2.05 -5.04
N SER A 48 3.26 -1.65 -3.93
CA SER A 48 3.52 -0.23 -3.65
C SER A 48 4.70 0.35 -4.45
N ALA A 49 5.46 -0.49 -5.14
CA ALA A 49 6.52 -0.05 -6.04
C ALA A 49 6.01 0.52 -7.38
N VAL A 50 4.76 0.21 -7.76
CA VAL A 50 4.13 0.66 -9.01
C VAL A 50 3.27 1.89 -8.70
N SER A 51 3.68 3.06 -9.20
CA SER A 51 2.99 4.33 -8.98
C SER A 51 3.03 5.18 -10.24
N ILE A 52 1.88 5.69 -10.66
CA ILE A 52 1.78 6.62 -11.80
C ILE A 52 2.60 7.89 -11.52
N THR A 53 2.43 8.47 -10.34
CA THR A 53 3.09 9.71 -9.93
C THR A 53 4.61 9.57 -9.97
N PHE A 54 5.13 8.51 -9.39
CA PHE A 54 6.57 8.25 -9.39
C PHE A 54 7.10 7.98 -10.81
N SER A 55 6.36 7.25 -11.63
CA SER A 55 6.72 6.97 -13.03
C SER A 55 6.80 8.25 -13.86
N ILE A 56 5.89 9.20 -13.66
CA ILE A 56 5.93 10.51 -14.32
C ILE A 56 7.21 11.27 -13.92
N VAL A 57 7.51 11.33 -12.62
CA VAL A 57 8.70 12.04 -12.13
C VAL A 57 9.98 11.43 -12.72
N VAL A 58 10.11 10.11 -12.74
CA VAL A 58 11.27 9.43 -13.30
C VAL A 58 11.42 9.73 -14.79
N LEU A 59 10.34 9.62 -15.57
CA LEU A 59 10.40 9.87 -17.02
C LEU A 59 10.65 11.33 -17.37
N GLN A 60 10.19 12.27 -16.56
CA GLN A 60 10.52 13.69 -16.69
C GLN A 60 12.01 13.95 -16.47
N GLN A 61 12.64 13.27 -15.51
CA GLN A 61 14.06 13.44 -15.20
C GLN A 61 14.97 12.96 -16.34
N VAL A 62 14.53 11.96 -17.11
CA VAL A 62 15.30 11.38 -18.23
C VAL A 62 14.79 11.84 -19.60
N ASP A 63 13.85 12.79 -19.64
CA ASP A 63 13.26 13.38 -20.86
C ASP A 63 12.64 12.34 -21.82
N LEU A 64 11.97 11.33 -21.24
CA LEU A 64 11.33 10.22 -21.97
C LEU A 64 9.81 10.16 -21.77
N MET A 65 9.16 11.30 -21.54
CA MET A 65 7.70 11.37 -21.29
C MET A 65 6.84 10.83 -22.43
N GLU A 66 7.31 10.89 -23.66
CA GLU A 66 6.57 10.35 -24.82
C GLU A 66 6.37 8.83 -24.73
N TYR A 67 7.24 8.11 -24.01
CA TYR A 67 7.15 6.66 -23.80
C TYR A 67 6.38 6.27 -22.53
N PHE A 68 5.75 7.23 -21.84
CA PHE A 68 5.08 6.99 -20.56
C PHE A 68 4.10 5.81 -20.60
N GLY A 69 3.25 5.71 -21.64
CA GLY A 69 2.26 4.66 -21.74
C GLY A 69 2.87 3.26 -21.81
N LEU A 70 3.90 3.09 -22.65
CA LEU A 70 4.62 1.82 -22.79
C LEU A 70 5.39 1.46 -21.51
N TYR A 71 6.10 2.44 -20.95
CA TYR A 71 6.84 2.27 -19.71
C TYR A 71 5.94 1.85 -18.55
N TYR A 72 4.82 2.54 -18.36
CA TYR A 72 3.89 2.25 -17.29
C TYR A 72 3.24 0.87 -17.45
N LEU A 73 2.87 0.49 -18.67
CA LEU A 73 2.35 -0.84 -18.96
C LEU A 73 3.35 -1.94 -18.61
N ILE A 74 4.62 -1.76 -18.98
CA ILE A 74 5.69 -2.72 -18.67
C ILE A 74 5.87 -2.84 -17.15
N ILE A 75 5.90 -1.72 -16.42
CA ILE A 75 6.02 -1.73 -14.94
C ILE A 75 4.84 -2.44 -14.30
N CYS A 76 3.61 -2.23 -14.77
CA CYS A 76 2.44 -2.94 -14.26
C CYS A 76 2.56 -4.46 -14.48
N LEU A 77 3.00 -4.89 -15.65
CA LEU A 77 3.22 -6.31 -15.95
C LEU A 77 4.32 -6.90 -15.04
N ILE A 78 5.43 -6.20 -14.88
CA ILE A 78 6.50 -6.61 -13.96
C ILE A 78 5.98 -6.69 -12.53
N GLY A 79 5.20 -5.72 -12.07
CA GLY A 79 4.58 -5.71 -10.75
C GLY A 79 3.71 -6.95 -10.50
N ILE A 80 2.88 -7.34 -11.48
CA ILE A 80 2.07 -8.55 -11.40
C ILE A 80 2.93 -9.81 -11.31
N VAL A 81 3.97 -9.91 -12.14
CA VAL A 81 4.92 -11.05 -12.13
C VAL A 81 5.66 -11.12 -10.79
N CYS A 82 6.15 -9.98 -10.29
CA CYS A 82 6.80 -9.90 -8.98
C CYS A 82 5.86 -10.30 -7.85
N ALA A 83 4.60 -9.89 -7.90
CA ALA A 83 3.59 -10.27 -6.90
C ALA A 83 3.30 -11.78 -6.85
N ILE A 84 3.57 -12.49 -7.94
CA ILE A 84 3.47 -13.95 -7.99
C ILE A 84 4.76 -14.61 -7.48
N ILE A 85 5.92 -14.09 -7.84
CA ILE A 85 7.24 -14.69 -7.59
C ILE A 85 7.74 -14.35 -6.19
N CYS A 86 7.76 -13.07 -5.80
CA CYS A 86 8.38 -12.59 -4.56
C CYS A 86 7.86 -13.26 -3.28
N PRO A 87 6.56 -13.55 -3.12
CA PRO A 87 6.07 -14.26 -1.94
C PRO A 87 6.59 -15.69 -1.80
N ARG A 88 7.22 -16.24 -2.85
CA ARG A 88 7.75 -17.62 -2.88
C ARG A 88 9.25 -17.67 -2.64
N ILE A 89 9.94 -16.54 -2.73
CA ILE A 89 11.39 -16.44 -2.56
C ILE A 89 11.71 -15.89 -1.16
N PRO A 90 12.76 -16.40 -0.49
CA PRO A 90 13.28 -15.74 0.72
C PRO A 90 13.70 -14.29 0.43
N PRO A 91 13.47 -13.31 1.33
CA PRO A 91 13.01 -13.47 2.72
C PRO A 91 11.48 -13.49 2.93
N LEU A 92 10.66 -13.13 1.91
CA LEU A 92 9.21 -13.04 2.08
C LEU A 92 8.54 -14.41 2.35
N SER A 93 9.05 -15.48 1.72
CA SER A 93 8.52 -16.84 1.96
C SER A 93 8.73 -17.33 3.39
N MET A 94 9.75 -16.80 4.08
CA MET A 94 10.10 -17.17 5.47
C MET A 94 9.37 -16.32 6.51
N LYS A 95 8.70 -15.25 6.11
CA LYS A 95 7.90 -14.43 7.01
C LYS A 95 6.76 -15.26 7.59
N LYS A 96 6.58 -15.16 8.91
CA LYS A 96 5.48 -15.81 9.61
C LYS A 96 4.15 -15.16 9.25
N ASP A 97 3.11 -15.95 9.29
CA ASP A 97 1.73 -15.50 9.01
C ASP A 97 1.03 -15.10 10.32
N ASP A 98 1.72 -14.26 11.11
CA ASP A 98 1.27 -13.83 12.42
C ASP A 98 0.56 -12.47 12.30
N TYR A 99 -0.56 -12.34 13.00
CA TYR A 99 -1.30 -11.10 13.14
C TYR A 99 -0.83 -10.34 14.38
N LEU A 100 -0.70 -9.02 14.29
CA LEU A 100 -0.26 -8.18 15.41
C LEU A 100 -1.32 -8.15 16.53
N VAL A 101 -2.60 -8.23 16.16
CA VAL A 101 -3.74 -8.27 17.10
C VAL A 101 -4.51 -9.55 16.84
N GLU A 102 -4.41 -10.50 17.77
CA GLU A 102 -5.17 -11.76 17.70
C GLU A 102 -6.67 -11.49 17.76
N GLY A 103 -7.45 -12.19 16.94
CA GLY A 103 -8.90 -12.13 16.92
C GLY A 103 -9.54 -11.04 16.05
N LYS A 104 -8.77 -10.17 15.38
CA LYS A 104 -9.27 -9.20 14.40
C LYS A 104 -9.15 -9.64 12.94
N ALA A 105 -8.55 -10.80 12.68
CA ALA A 105 -8.55 -11.38 11.34
C ALA A 105 -9.99 -11.49 10.83
N MET A 106 -10.38 -10.61 9.92
CA MET A 106 -11.69 -10.71 9.27
C MET A 106 -11.68 -11.94 8.37
N PRO A 107 -12.57 -12.92 8.57
CA PRO A 107 -12.67 -14.03 7.64
C PRO A 107 -13.02 -13.48 6.25
N GLU A 108 -12.33 -13.93 5.23
CA GLU A 108 -12.65 -13.60 3.83
C GLU A 108 -13.98 -14.22 3.37
N SER A 109 -14.53 -15.13 4.17
CA SER A 109 -15.82 -15.76 3.89
C SER A 109 -16.96 -14.78 4.09
N ILE A 110 -17.74 -14.59 3.02
CA ILE A 110 -18.97 -13.81 3.09
C ILE A 110 -19.94 -14.52 4.05
N PRO A 111 -20.47 -13.84 5.08
CA PRO A 111 -21.46 -14.44 5.95
C PRO A 111 -22.68 -14.94 5.13
N PRO A 112 -23.28 -16.08 5.49
CA PRO A 112 -24.33 -16.73 4.70
C PRO A 112 -25.60 -15.86 4.50
N GLN A 113 -25.71 -14.77 5.20
CA GLN A 113 -26.82 -13.81 5.10
C GLN A 113 -26.67 -12.84 3.89
N TYR A 114 -25.52 -12.81 3.22
CA TYR A 114 -25.27 -11.94 2.06
C TYR A 114 -25.08 -12.79 0.80
N HIS A 115 -25.77 -12.42 -0.27
CA HIS A 115 -25.69 -13.13 -1.55
C HIS A 115 -24.53 -12.65 -2.44
N SER A 116 -23.92 -11.49 -2.12
CA SER A 116 -22.85 -10.89 -2.92
C SER A 116 -21.82 -10.20 -2.07
N SER A 117 -20.53 -10.27 -2.50
CA SER A 117 -19.42 -9.51 -1.90
C SER A 117 -19.68 -8.00 -1.90
N VAL A 118 -20.37 -7.49 -2.90
CA VAL A 118 -20.72 -6.06 -3.02
C VAL A 118 -21.75 -5.66 -1.97
N GLU A 119 -22.75 -6.51 -1.73
CA GLU A 119 -23.78 -6.28 -0.72
C GLU A 119 -23.18 -6.28 0.69
N TYR A 120 -22.33 -7.26 0.97
CA TYR A 120 -21.58 -7.32 2.23
C TYR A 120 -20.66 -6.11 2.41
N GLY A 121 -19.94 -5.71 1.37
CA GLY A 121 -19.10 -4.52 1.37
C GLY A 121 -19.87 -3.22 1.63
N LYS A 122 -21.07 -3.06 1.04
CA LYS A 122 -21.96 -1.93 1.33
C LYS A 122 -22.44 -1.91 2.76
N ALA A 123 -22.83 -3.06 3.32
CA ALA A 123 -23.27 -3.16 4.70
C ALA A 123 -22.15 -2.77 5.68
N LEU A 124 -20.92 -3.25 5.47
CA LEU A 124 -19.75 -2.86 6.26
C LEU A 124 -19.42 -1.37 6.12
N ALA A 125 -19.53 -0.81 4.92
CA ALA A 125 -19.29 0.60 4.69
C ALA A 125 -20.30 1.48 5.43
N LEU A 126 -21.59 1.13 5.36
CA LEU A 126 -22.66 1.84 6.08
C LEU A 126 -22.49 1.73 7.60
N GLU A 127 -22.11 0.56 8.11
CA GLU A 127 -21.83 0.37 9.54
C GLU A 127 -20.65 1.24 10.00
N ARG A 128 -19.56 1.34 9.19
CA ARG A 128 -18.43 2.21 9.51
C ARG A 128 -18.82 3.68 9.48
N VAL A 129 -19.60 4.10 8.50
CA VAL A 129 -20.08 5.49 8.40
C VAL A 129 -20.99 5.83 9.58
N SER A 130 -21.88 4.94 9.99
CA SER A 130 -22.78 5.17 11.14
C SER A 130 -22.05 5.23 12.50
N LYS A 131 -20.90 4.54 12.61
CA LYS A 131 -20.03 4.58 13.80
C LYS A 131 -19.08 5.80 13.81
N ASN A 132 -18.94 6.49 12.70
CA ASN A 132 -18.04 7.65 12.58
C ASN A 132 -18.67 8.89 13.25
N GLN A 133 -17.97 9.45 14.21
CA GLN A 133 -18.40 10.56 15.04
C GLN A 133 -18.30 11.92 14.35
N GLY A 134 -18.76 12.04 13.09
CA GLY A 134 -18.86 13.29 12.35
C GLY A 134 -17.62 13.65 11.50
N ILE A 135 -17.87 14.51 10.52
CA ILE A 135 -16.88 14.98 9.54
C ILE A 135 -15.67 15.65 10.21
N GLY A 136 -15.89 16.37 11.33
CA GLY A 136 -14.81 17.06 12.05
C GLY A 136 -13.73 16.11 12.59
N GLN A 137 -14.13 14.99 13.19
CA GLN A 137 -13.18 14.00 13.69
C GLN A 137 -12.48 13.24 12.55
N PHE A 138 -13.19 12.99 11.45
CA PHE A 138 -12.58 12.41 10.26
C PHE A 138 -11.48 13.30 9.69
N LEU A 139 -11.73 14.61 9.55
CA LEU A 139 -10.74 15.58 9.11
C LEU A 139 -9.57 15.71 10.09
N GLN A 140 -9.85 15.75 11.38
CA GLN A 140 -8.80 15.82 12.41
C GLN A 140 -7.90 14.60 12.40
N ASN A 141 -8.46 13.40 12.27
CA ASN A 141 -7.68 12.16 12.16
C ASN A 141 -6.87 12.12 10.86
N GLY A 142 -7.46 12.54 9.74
CA GLY A 142 -6.78 12.68 8.46
C GLY A 142 -5.59 13.64 8.55
N LEU A 143 -5.79 14.81 9.14
CA LEU A 143 -4.73 15.80 9.34
C LEU A 143 -3.62 15.28 10.27
N LYS A 144 -3.99 14.64 11.37
CA LYS A 144 -3.02 14.02 12.29
C LYS A 144 -2.17 12.96 11.60
N ASN A 145 -2.79 12.11 10.79
CA ASN A 145 -2.09 11.09 10.00
C ASN A 145 -1.15 11.74 8.97
N ALA A 146 -1.62 12.77 8.24
CA ALA A 146 -0.80 13.50 7.27
C ALA A 146 0.44 14.16 7.92
N VAL A 147 0.25 14.81 9.07
CA VAL A 147 1.36 15.40 9.84
C VAL A 147 2.33 14.29 10.34
N GLY A 148 1.81 13.17 10.83
CA GLY A 148 2.63 12.02 11.24
C GLY A 148 3.47 11.48 10.08
N MET A 149 2.91 11.39 8.88
CA MET A 149 3.65 11.00 7.66
C MET A 149 4.79 11.98 7.35
N TRP A 150 4.56 13.27 7.43
CA TRP A 150 5.60 14.27 7.18
C TRP A 150 6.79 14.09 8.10
N PHE A 151 6.55 13.91 9.39
CA PHE A 151 7.63 13.69 10.36
C PHE A 151 8.35 12.35 10.21
N GLY A 152 7.70 11.33 9.66
CA GLY A 152 8.33 10.03 9.41
C GLY A 152 9.07 9.96 8.07
N VAL A 153 8.42 10.41 7.00
CA VAL A 153 8.94 10.23 5.63
C VAL A 153 9.97 11.29 5.25
N LEU A 154 9.72 12.58 5.52
CA LEU A 154 10.63 13.66 5.13
C LEU A 154 12.06 13.51 5.67
N PRO A 155 12.28 13.25 6.98
CA PRO A 155 13.64 13.07 7.48
C PRO A 155 14.36 11.88 6.84
N SER A 156 13.64 10.79 6.57
CA SER A 156 14.20 9.59 5.95
C SER A 156 14.62 9.85 4.51
N VAL A 157 13.77 10.51 3.73
CA VAL A 157 14.07 10.89 2.33
C VAL A 157 15.22 11.89 2.27
N MET A 158 15.23 12.89 3.15
CA MET A 158 16.32 13.86 3.24
C MET A 158 17.65 13.20 3.61
N ALA A 159 17.67 12.28 4.57
CA ALA A 159 18.88 11.57 4.98
C ALA A 159 19.43 10.71 3.82
N ILE A 160 18.58 9.90 3.19
CA ILE A 160 18.97 9.04 2.06
C ILE A 160 19.43 9.89 0.88
N GLY A 161 18.69 10.94 0.52
CA GLY A 161 19.03 11.86 -0.56
C GLY A 161 20.37 12.58 -0.31
N THR A 162 20.63 13.02 0.92
CA THR A 162 21.90 13.64 1.31
C THR A 162 23.07 12.66 1.16
N ILE A 163 22.90 11.43 1.65
CA ILE A 163 23.94 10.39 1.51
C ILE A 163 24.20 10.09 0.01
N ALA A 164 23.16 9.96 -0.80
CA ALA A 164 23.30 9.73 -2.24
C ALA A 164 24.03 10.88 -2.94
N LEU A 165 23.69 12.13 -2.62
CA LEU A 165 24.37 13.32 -3.16
C LEU A 165 25.85 13.41 -2.73
N LEU A 166 26.15 13.09 -1.47
CA LEU A 166 27.52 13.04 -0.99
C LEU A 166 28.33 12.00 -1.75
N LEU A 167 27.79 10.79 -1.90
CA LEU A 167 28.47 9.75 -2.69
C LEU A 167 28.68 10.15 -4.13
N ALA A 168 27.70 10.78 -4.79
CA ALA A 168 27.82 11.23 -6.18
C ALA A 168 28.84 12.36 -6.37
N ASN A 169 29.07 13.20 -5.35
CA ASN A 169 30.04 14.29 -5.43
C ASN A 169 31.48 13.89 -5.07
N TYR A 170 31.66 12.74 -4.39
CA TYR A 170 32.99 12.25 -3.99
C TYR A 170 33.50 11.10 -4.87
N THR A 171 32.72 10.65 -5.85
CA THR A 171 33.11 9.67 -6.88
C THR A 171 33.27 10.33 -8.23
#